data_fb8693bd5d69256d8fc64787d4c1c1ea
#
_entry.id   fb8693bd5d69256d8fc64787d4c1c1ea
#
_cell.length_a   1.000
_cell.length_b   1.000
_cell.length_c   1.000
_cell.angle_alpha   90.00
_cell.angle_beta   90.00
_cell.angle_gamma   90.00
#
_symmetry.space_group_name_H-M   'P 1'
#
loop_
_entity.id
_entity.type
_entity.pdbx_description
1 polymer ?
#
loop_
_entity_poly.entity_id
_entity_poly.type
_entity_poly.pdbx_seq_one_letter_code
_entity_poly.pdbx_strand_id
1 'polypeptide(L)'
;AIFANIEVIPRTFCYPNNNKKAEGRRIAEQNRVGTRLKQRSIGSKSTPEDLEKWMNTLIETNDWGVGMTHGLTYGYDAFRNPQRLWDHWDQVKAKEDKIWVGTFREVVSYIKERENTQLNVLKNNNKLLITLKLELDKEIFIEPLTMVIAGQKVKKVIVRQGKKKLPVQISAHKVTFDFNPYGGLIEVLIK
;
A
#
# COMPACT_ATOMS: atom_id res chain seq x y z
N ALA A 1 0.63 -29.02 5.11
CA ALA A 1 0.45 -27.61 4.73
C ALA A 1 -0.88 -27.49 3.97
N ILE A 2 -1.79 -26.61 4.42
CA ILE A 2 -3.14 -26.45 3.87
C ILE A 2 -3.13 -26.04 2.38
N PHE A 3 -2.00 -25.53 1.87
CA PHE A 3 -1.87 -25.04 0.50
C PHE A 3 -0.72 -25.66 -0.30
N ALA A 4 -0.23 -26.83 0.09
CA ALA A 4 0.93 -27.45 -0.55
C ALA A 4 0.70 -27.83 -2.04
N ASN A 5 -0.54 -27.94 -2.49
CA ASN A 5 -0.91 -28.34 -3.84
C ASN A 5 -1.72 -27.25 -4.61
N ILE A 6 -1.64 -26.00 -4.21
CA ILE A 6 -2.34 -24.92 -4.87
C ILE A 6 -1.34 -24.16 -5.75
N GLU A 7 -1.63 -24.01 -7.02
CA GLU A 7 -0.83 -23.24 -8.00
C GLU A 7 -0.76 -21.75 -7.66
N VAL A 8 -1.77 -21.22 -6.97
CA VAL A 8 -1.79 -19.82 -6.51
C VAL A 8 -1.15 -19.70 -5.14
N ILE A 9 -0.02 -19.00 -5.06
CA ILE A 9 0.65 -18.71 -3.80
C ILE A 9 -0.13 -17.65 -3.04
N PRO A 10 -0.68 -17.95 -1.85
CA PRO A 10 -1.33 -16.94 -1.02
C PRO A 10 -0.30 -15.91 -0.56
N ARG A 11 -0.57 -14.63 -0.83
CA ARG A 11 0.40 -13.53 -0.58
C ARG A 11 0.46 -13.07 0.86
N THR A 12 -0.63 -13.27 1.59
CA THR A 12 -0.73 -12.77 2.95
C THR A 12 -1.55 -13.71 3.84
N PHE A 13 -1.34 -13.59 5.12
CA PHE A 13 -2.06 -14.31 6.15
C PHE A 13 -2.23 -13.43 7.37
N CYS A 14 -3.45 -13.37 7.91
CA CYS A 14 -3.73 -12.69 9.16
C CYS A 14 -3.92 -13.74 10.28
N TYR A 15 -3.22 -13.57 11.37
CA TYR A 15 -3.33 -14.49 12.50
C TYR A 15 -4.68 -14.30 13.21
N PRO A 16 -5.54 -15.33 13.31
CA PRO A 16 -6.78 -15.23 14.07
C PRO A 16 -6.52 -14.73 15.49
N ASN A 17 -7.30 -13.74 15.92
CA ASN A 17 -7.13 -13.08 17.22
C ASN A 17 -5.69 -12.59 17.50
N ASN A 18 -4.93 -12.26 16.45
CA ASN A 18 -3.50 -11.91 16.53
C ASN A 18 -2.64 -12.97 17.26
N ASN A 19 -3.07 -14.23 17.27
CA ASN A 19 -2.35 -15.31 17.92
C ASN A 19 -1.12 -15.72 17.12
N LYS A 20 0.05 -15.52 17.69
CA LYS A 20 1.36 -15.76 17.05
C LYS A 20 2.07 -16.96 17.70
N LYS A 21 1.37 -18.08 17.94
CA LYS A 21 2.03 -19.30 18.42
C LYS A 21 3.17 -19.70 17.47
N ALA A 22 4.32 -20.05 18.02
CA ALA A 22 5.57 -20.23 17.26
C ALA A 22 5.45 -21.20 16.08
N GLU A 23 4.74 -22.30 16.23
CA GLU A 23 4.57 -23.30 15.17
C GLU A 23 3.68 -22.79 14.03
N GLY A 24 2.51 -22.23 14.34
CA GLY A 24 1.62 -21.65 13.34
C GLY A 24 2.27 -20.49 12.59
N ARG A 25 3.05 -19.67 13.30
CA ARG A 25 3.83 -18.59 12.71
C ARG A 25 4.86 -19.13 11.71
N ARG A 26 5.65 -20.13 12.07
CA ARG A 26 6.66 -20.73 11.18
C ARG A 26 6.03 -21.28 9.89
N ILE A 27 4.92 -22.01 9.99
CA ILE A 27 4.22 -22.56 8.83
C ILE A 27 3.68 -21.43 7.94
N ALA A 28 3.07 -20.40 8.53
CA ALA A 28 2.54 -19.27 7.78
C ALA A 28 3.67 -18.49 7.07
N GLU A 29 4.76 -18.20 7.75
CA GLU A 29 5.92 -17.48 7.20
C GLU A 29 6.59 -18.24 6.04
N GLN A 30 6.61 -19.57 6.08
CA GLN A 30 7.15 -20.41 5.01
C GLN A 30 6.28 -20.43 3.75
N ASN A 31 4.97 -20.25 3.88
CA ASN A 31 4.00 -20.47 2.82
C ASN A 31 3.26 -19.19 2.40
N ARG A 32 3.69 -18.02 2.83
CA ARG A 32 3.05 -16.74 2.57
C ARG A 32 4.06 -15.64 2.27
N VAL A 33 3.67 -14.73 1.42
CA VAL A 33 4.50 -13.56 1.08
C VAL A 33 4.54 -12.54 2.21
N GLY A 34 3.44 -12.38 2.94
CA GLY A 34 3.36 -11.46 4.08
C GLY A 34 2.52 -12.05 5.20
N THR A 35 3.02 -12.00 6.43
CA THR A 35 2.39 -12.65 7.59
C THR A 35 2.32 -11.80 8.84
N ARG A 36 2.95 -10.64 8.86
CA ARG A 36 3.05 -9.82 10.08
C ARG A 36 1.99 -8.72 10.14
N LEU A 37 0.75 -9.05 9.74
CA LEU A 37 -0.35 -8.10 9.76
C LEU A 37 -1.05 -8.13 11.11
N LYS A 38 -1.13 -6.95 11.72
CA LYS A 38 -1.90 -6.72 12.94
C LYS A 38 -3.25 -6.14 12.54
N GLN A 39 -4.32 -6.88 12.81
CA GLN A 39 -5.68 -6.43 12.56
C GLN A 39 -6.26 -5.74 13.82
N ARG A 40 -7.10 -4.75 13.61
CA ARG A 40 -7.97 -4.16 14.61
C ARG A 40 -9.37 -4.74 14.47
N SER A 41 -9.90 -5.32 15.53
CA SER A 41 -11.33 -5.68 15.57
C SER A 41 -12.16 -4.41 15.64
N ILE A 42 -13.13 -4.30 14.74
CA ILE A 42 -14.11 -3.21 14.69
C ILE A 42 -15.51 -3.82 14.70
N GLY A 43 -16.41 -3.28 15.51
CA GLY A 43 -17.73 -3.86 15.69
C GLY A 43 -18.60 -3.09 16.69
N SER A 44 -19.37 -3.79 17.50
CA SER A 44 -20.39 -3.21 18.39
C SER A 44 -19.86 -2.14 19.35
N LYS A 45 -18.61 -2.27 19.79
CA LYS A 45 -17.95 -1.34 20.71
C LYS A 45 -17.20 -0.20 20.02
N SER A 46 -17.10 -0.21 18.72
CA SER A 46 -16.42 0.85 17.97
C SER A 46 -17.33 2.07 17.86
N THR A 47 -16.90 3.18 18.45
CA THR A 47 -17.60 4.45 18.29
C THR A 47 -17.10 5.19 17.04
N PRO A 48 -17.84 6.17 16.51
CA PRO A 48 -17.35 7.03 15.42
C PRO A 48 -16.00 7.69 15.76
N GLU A 49 -15.84 8.16 16.99
CA GLU A 49 -14.63 8.82 17.50
C GLU A 49 -13.44 7.85 17.55
N ASP A 50 -13.67 6.58 17.93
CA ASP A 50 -12.64 5.55 17.92
C ASP A 50 -12.14 5.24 16.51
N LEU A 51 -13.05 5.18 15.54
CA LEU A 51 -12.74 4.92 14.14
C LEU A 51 -12.01 6.12 13.51
N GLU A 52 -12.45 7.34 13.79
CA GLU A 52 -11.78 8.56 13.34
C GLU A 52 -10.38 8.69 13.94
N LYS A 53 -10.22 8.46 15.23
CA LYS A 53 -8.92 8.47 15.91
C LYS A 53 -7.98 7.45 15.32
N TRP A 54 -8.47 6.25 15.03
CA TRP A 54 -7.67 5.22 14.39
C TRP A 54 -7.18 5.65 13.01
N MET A 55 -8.08 6.15 12.17
CA MET A 55 -7.76 6.67 10.85
C MET A 55 -6.70 7.78 10.91
N ASN A 56 -6.89 8.77 11.80
CA ASN A 56 -5.94 9.86 11.96
C ASN A 56 -4.58 9.37 12.44
N THR A 57 -4.53 8.41 13.37
CA THR A 57 -3.26 7.79 13.80
C THR A 57 -2.53 7.13 12.64
N LEU A 58 -3.23 6.40 11.76
CA LEU A 58 -2.60 5.76 10.59
C LEU A 58 -2.01 6.80 9.63
N ILE A 59 -2.67 7.94 9.44
CA ILE A 59 -2.16 9.05 8.62
C ILE A 59 -0.90 9.65 9.25
N GLU A 60 -0.93 9.93 10.56
CA GLU A 60 0.17 10.54 11.30
C GLU A 60 1.42 9.65 11.34
N THR A 61 1.22 8.35 11.50
CA THR A 61 2.33 7.38 11.59
C THR A 61 2.75 6.82 10.24
N ASN A 62 2.03 7.14 9.15
CA ASN A 62 2.20 6.54 7.81
C ASN A 62 2.17 5.00 7.87
N ASP A 63 1.25 4.46 8.65
CA ASP A 63 1.16 3.04 8.94
C ASP A 63 0.03 2.37 8.15
N TRP A 64 0.04 1.04 8.11
CA TRP A 64 -0.98 0.25 7.46
C TRP A 64 -2.02 -0.24 8.46
N GLY A 65 -3.28 0.15 8.26
CA GLY A 65 -4.42 -0.28 9.05
C GLY A 65 -5.19 -1.41 8.40
N VAL A 66 -5.53 -2.42 9.18
CA VAL A 66 -6.40 -3.53 8.78
C VAL A 66 -7.56 -3.61 9.76
N GLY A 67 -8.78 -3.33 9.27
CA GLY A 67 -10.01 -3.53 10.03
C GLY A 67 -10.60 -4.92 9.80
N MET A 68 -10.98 -5.60 10.87
CA MET A 68 -11.69 -6.87 10.82
C MET A 68 -13.03 -6.73 11.53
N THR A 69 -14.10 -7.09 10.88
CA THR A 69 -15.44 -7.17 11.50
C THR A 69 -16.02 -8.57 11.34
N HIS A 70 -16.82 -8.99 12.33
CA HIS A 70 -17.56 -10.25 12.29
C HIS A 70 -18.91 -10.13 11.59
N GLY A 71 -19.42 -8.92 11.41
CA GLY A 71 -20.70 -8.69 10.75
C GLY A 71 -21.15 -7.24 10.81
N LEU A 72 -22.11 -6.90 9.98
CA LEU A 72 -22.67 -5.54 9.93
C LEU A 72 -23.86 -5.40 10.90
N THR A 73 -24.91 -6.16 10.67
CA THR A 73 -26.15 -6.07 11.45
C THR A 73 -26.27 -7.19 12.47
N TYR A 74 -25.93 -8.42 12.08
CA TYR A 74 -26.06 -9.62 12.90
C TYR A 74 -24.73 -10.34 13.06
N GLY A 75 -24.62 -11.16 14.08
CA GLY A 75 -23.47 -11.97 14.38
C GLY A 75 -22.72 -11.53 15.64
N TYR A 76 -21.63 -12.26 15.92
CA TYR A 76 -20.76 -11.94 17.04
C TYR A 76 -20.08 -10.59 16.79
N ASP A 77 -20.13 -9.70 17.78
CA ASP A 77 -19.52 -8.36 17.73
C ASP A 77 -19.85 -7.54 16.48
N ALA A 78 -21.04 -7.77 15.87
CA ALA A 78 -21.49 -6.97 14.72
C ALA A 78 -21.73 -5.51 15.12
N PHE A 79 -21.62 -4.60 14.15
CA PHE A 79 -21.87 -3.16 14.37
C PHE A 79 -23.27 -2.86 14.90
N ARG A 80 -24.25 -3.75 14.68
CA ARG A 80 -25.70 -3.58 14.97
C ARG A 80 -26.33 -2.50 14.09
N ASN A 81 -25.73 -1.34 14.02
CA ASN A 81 -26.08 -0.28 13.11
C ASN A 81 -24.99 -0.14 12.04
N PRO A 82 -25.20 -0.61 10.80
CA PRO A 82 -24.22 -0.52 9.73
C PRO A 82 -23.89 0.91 9.32
N GLN A 83 -24.77 1.89 9.64
CA GLN A 83 -24.53 3.29 9.31
C GLN A 83 -23.21 3.80 9.89
N ARG A 84 -22.80 3.33 11.08
CA ARG A 84 -21.50 3.70 11.69
C ARG A 84 -20.31 3.34 10.78
N LEU A 85 -20.40 2.21 10.07
CA LEU A 85 -19.35 1.80 9.15
C LEU A 85 -19.41 2.62 7.87
N TRP A 86 -20.60 2.92 7.36
CA TRP A 86 -20.76 3.77 6.18
C TRP A 86 -20.24 5.17 6.43
N ASP A 87 -20.59 5.78 7.56
CA ASP A 87 -20.07 7.09 7.96
C ASP A 87 -18.54 7.10 8.06
N HIS A 88 -17.94 6.02 8.56
CA HIS A 88 -16.50 5.87 8.59
C HIS A 88 -15.90 5.76 7.17
N TRP A 89 -16.52 5.01 6.27
CA TRP A 89 -16.08 4.92 4.88
C TRP A 89 -16.15 6.27 4.17
N ASP A 90 -17.17 7.08 4.43
CA ASP A 90 -17.28 8.43 3.91
C ASP A 90 -16.14 9.33 4.43
N GLN A 91 -15.78 9.20 5.70
CA GLN A 91 -14.62 9.91 6.27
C GLN A 91 -13.29 9.47 5.62
N VAL A 92 -13.11 8.16 5.40
CA VAL A 92 -11.94 7.63 4.69
C VAL A 92 -11.89 8.16 3.26
N LYS A 93 -13.03 8.14 2.55
CA LYS A 93 -13.15 8.68 1.19
C LYS A 93 -12.83 10.16 1.12
N ALA A 94 -13.27 10.95 2.08
CA ALA A 94 -12.96 12.38 2.18
C ALA A 94 -11.46 12.69 2.36
N LYS A 95 -10.66 11.67 2.71
CA LYS A 95 -9.19 11.78 2.89
C LYS A 95 -8.41 10.92 1.89
N GLU A 96 -8.97 10.66 0.72
CA GLU A 96 -8.31 9.84 -0.33
C GLU A 96 -7.00 10.44 -0.87
N ASP A 97 -6.76 11.72 -0.62
CA ASP A 97 -5.47 12.38 -0.88
C ASP A 97 -4.35 11.95 0.07
N LYS A 98 -4.70 11.35 1.21
CA LYS A 98 -3.78 10.90 2.27
C LYS A 98 -3.85 9.41 2.57
N ILE A 99 -4.95 8.76 2.19
CA ILE A 99 -5.21 7.35 2.49
C ILE A 99 -5.38 6.58 1.18
N TRP A 100 -4.56 5.57 0.99
CA TRP A 100 -4.80 4.57 -0.04
C TRP A 100 -5.56 3.39 0.55
N VAL A 101 -6.72 3.08 -0.03
CA VAL A 101 -7.50 1.88 0.30
C VAL A 101 -7.22 0.83 -0.77
N GLY A 102 -6.63 -0.28 -0.35
CA GLY A 102 -6.30 -1.40 -1.23
C GLY A 102 -6.66 -2.74 -0.60
N THR A 103 -6.74 -3.75 -1.41
CA THR A 103 -6.84 -5.13 -0.92
C THR A 103 -5.54 -5.57 -0.26
N PHE A 104 -5.58 -6.60 0.57
CA PHE A 104 -4.37 -7.20 1.14
C PHE A 104 -3.31 -7.53 0.08
N ARG A 105 -3.77 -8.03 -1.07
CA ARG A 105 -2.91 -8.37 -2.20
C ARG A 105 -2.16 -7.15 -2.70
N GLU A 106 -2.87 -6.07 -2.99
CA GLU A 106 -2.30 -4.82 -3.52
C GLU A 106 -1.30 -4.23 -2.55
N VAL A 107 -1.69 -4.07 -1.27
CA VAL A 107 -0.80 -3.46 -0.26
C VAL A 107 0.46 -4.31 -0.02
N VAL A 108 0.34 -5.64 0.09
CA VAL A 108 1.51 -6.52 0.25
C VAL A 108 2.40 -6.51 -0.98
N SER A 109 1.81 -6.53 -2.19
CA SER A 109 2.57 -6.43 -3.44
C SER A 109 3.33 -5.11 -3.51
N TYR A 110 2.67 -3.99 -3.26
CA TYR A 110 3.28 -2.66 -3.23
C TYR A 110 4.47 -2.60 -2.25
N ILE A 111 4.29 -3.10 -1.01
CA ILE A 111 5.35 -3.11 0.00
C ILE A 111 6.54 -3.94 -0.49
N LYS A 112 6.30 -5.15 -1.01
CA LYS A 112 7.35 -6.03 -1.51
C LYS A 112 8.08 -5.43 -2.72
N GLU A 113 7.35 -4.88 -3.67
CA GLU A 113 7.93 -4.20 -4.83
C GLU A 113 8.78 -3.00 -4.40
N ARG A 114 8.27 -2.15 -3.48
CA ARG A 114 9.00 -1.01 -2.96
C ARG A 114 10.29 -1.42 -2.24
N GLU A 115 10.24 -2.44 -1.39
CA GLU A 115 11.38 -2.92 -0.62
C GLU A 115 12.47 -3.58 -1.48
N ASN A 116 12.10 -4.15 -2.64
CA ASN A 116 13.01 -4.87 -3.51
C ASN A 116 13.40 -4.08 -4.78
N THR A 117 12.79 -2.93 -5.03
CA THR A 117 13.16 -2.08 -6.17
C THR A 117 14.44 -1.31 -5.87
N GLN A 118 15.47 -1.58 -6.65
CA GLN A 118 16.72 -0.84 -6.62
C GLN A 118 16.67 0.29 -7.64
N LEU A 119 17.12 1.47 -7.24
CA LEU A 119 17.15 2.67 -8.07
C LEU A 119 18.61 3.07 -8.32
N ASN A 120 18.95 3.34 -9.58
CA ASN A 120 20.18 4.04 -9.94
C ASN A 120 19.82 5.34 -10.65
N VAL A 121 20.28 6.48 -10.11
CA VAL A 121 19.93 7.81 -10.59
C VAL A 121 21.16 8.51 -11.13
N LEU A 122 21.13 8.82 -12.43
CA LEU A 122 22.13 9.65 -13.10
C LEU A 122 21.54 11.06 -13.31
N LYS A 123 22.24 12.07 -12.78
CA LYS A 123 21.86 13.46 -12.93
C LYS A 123 22.74 14.11 -14.01
N ASN A 124 22.10 14.73 -15.00
CA ASN A 124 22.77 15.52 -16.03
C ASN A 124 22.02 16.85 -16.20
N ASN A 125 22.61 17.94 -15.70
CA ASN A 125 21.99 19.27 -15.68
C ASN A 125 20.55 19.25 -15.13
N ASN A 126 19.57 19.50 -15.98
CA ASN A 126 18.14 19.51 -15.67
C ASN A 126 17.41 18.19 -15.97
N LYS A 127 18.18 17.12 -16.25
CA LYS A 127 17.62 15.80 -16.55
C LYS A 127 18.07 14.76 -15.52
N LEU A 128 17.11 13.94 -15.05
CA LEU A 128 17.41 12.73 -14.28
C LEU A 128 17.09 11.51 -15.14
N LEU A 129 18.00 10.55 -15.16
CA LEU A 129 17.81 9.23 -15.73
C LEU A 129 17.79 8.22 -14.59
N ILE A 130 16.68 7.53 -14.44
CA ILE A 130 16.46 6.59 -13.33
C ILE A 130 16.28 5.21 -13.92
N THR A 131 17.24 4.33 -13.66
CA THR A 131 17.15 2.91 -14.00
C THR A 131 16.63 2.12 -12.80
N LEU A 132 15.80 1.14 -13.10
CA LEU A 132 15.11 0.31 -12.13
C LEU A 132 15.61 -1.13 -12.26
N LYS A 133 15.81 -1.79 -11.10
CA LYS A 133 16.04 -3.23 -11.03
C LYS A 133 15.10 -3.82 -9.99
N LEU A 134 14.26 -4.77 -10.42
CA LEU A 134 13.35 -5.52 -9.57
C LEU A 134 13.35 -6.99 -10.03
N GLU A 135 13.68 -7.90 -9.10
CA GLU A 135 13.82 -9.33 -9.36
C GLU A 135 12.64 -10.14 -8.78
N LEU A 136 11.47 -9.53 -8.65
CA LEU A 136 10.25 -10.23 -8.27
C LEU A 136 9.53 -10.76 -9.52
N ASP A 137 8.68 -11.76 -9.33
CA ASP A 137 7.84 -12.29 -10.40
C ASP A 137 6.85 -11.24 -10.91
N LYS A 138 7.05 -10.77 -12.13
CA LYS A 138 6.25 -9.73 -12.79
C LYS A 138 4.81 -10.14 -13.10
N GLU A 139 4.45 -11.41 -12.98
CA GLU A 139 3.07 -11.88 -13.15
C GLU A 139 2.29 -11.80 -11.83
N ILE A 140 3.01 -11.76 -10.73
CA ILE A 140 2.46 -11.68 -9.38
C ILE A 140 2.50 -10.25 -8.84
N PHE A 141 3.63 -9.58 -9.00
CA PHE A 141 3.93 -8.26 -8.47
C PHE A 141 3.79 -7.24 -9.60
N ILE A 142 2.66 -6.56 -9.65
CA ILE A 142 2.26 -5.67 -10.76
C ILE A 142 1.83 -4.28 -10.30
N GLU A 143 2.00 -3.98 -9.01
CA GLU A 143 1.52 -2.70 -8.46
C GLU A 143 2.41 -1.55 -8.95
N PRO A 144 1.81 -0.44 -9.39
CA PRO A 144 2.59 0.76 -9.65
C PRO A 144 3.18 1.31 -8.34
N LEU A 145 4.44 1.73 -8.40
CA LEU A 145 5.09 2.37 -7.26
C LEU A 145 5.07 3.88 -7.41
N THR A 146 4.96 4.59 -6.29
CA THR A 146 5.00 6.04 -6.25
C THR A 146 6.42 6.54 -5.99
N MET A 147 6.92 7.39 -6.87
CA MET A 147 8.21 8.08 -6.69
C MET A 147 7.98 9.51 -6.23
N VAL A 148 8.76 9.91 -5.23
CA VAL A 148 8.80 11.29 -4.74
C VAL A 148 10.20 11.83 -4.95
N ILE A 149 10.31 12.89 -5.76
CA ILE A 149 11.56 13.62 -5.95
C ILE A 149 11.45 14.92 -5.17
N ALA A 150 12.22 15.04 -4.09
CA ALA A 150 12.33 16.26 -3.29
C ALA A 150 13.48 17.13 -3.80
N GLY A 151 13.34 18.45 -3.76
CA GLY A 151 14.38 19.35 -4.23
C GLY A 151 14.01 20.83 -4.18
N GLN A 152 14.66 21.61 -5.01
CA GLN A 152 14.35 23.04 -5.16
C GLN A 152 12.97 23.23 -5.79
N LYS A 153 12.40 24.41 -5.61
CA LYS A 153 11.09 24.76 -6.21
C LYS A 153 11.13 24.60 -7.73
N VAL A 154 10.30 23.71 -8.24
CA VAL A 154 10.21 23.38 -9.65
C VAL A 154 8.90 23.90 -10.21
N LYS A 155 8.97 24.58 -11.34
CA LYS A 155 7.76 25.13 -11.99
C LYS A 155 7.12 24.15 -12.98
N LYS A 156 7.93 23.38 -13.68
CA LYS A 156 7.45 22.45 -14.70
C LYS A 156 8.36 21.21 -14.77
N VAL A 157 7.74 20.05 -14.78
CA VAL A 157 8.44 18.76 -14.92
C VAL A 157 7.72 17.91 -15.96
N ILE A 158 8.51 17.22 -16.75
CA ILE A 158 8.01 16.18 -17.67
C ILE A 158 8.66 14.87 -17.24
N VAL A 159 7.83 13.87 -16.96
CA VAL A 159 8.30 12.51 -16.64
C VAL A 159 7.86 11.57 -17.76
N ARG A 160 8.78 10.71 -18.18
CA ARG A 160 8.53 9.65 -19.16
C ARG A 160 9.08 8.34 -18.66
N GLN A 161 8.36 7.26 -18.92
CA GLN A 161 8.85 5.91 -18.75
C GLN A 161 8.76 5.20 -20.10
N GLY A 162 9.91 4.92 -20.70
CA GLY A 162 9.98 4.53 -22.10
C GLY A 162 9.31 5.58 -23.00
N LYS A 163 8.32 5.16 -23.79
CA LYS A 163 7.56 6.08 -24.67
C LYS A 163 6.38 6.78 -23.97
N LYS A 164 5.98 6.33 -22.78
CA LYS A 164 4.79 6.83 -22.06
C LYS A 164 5.15 8.06 -21.24
N LYS A 165 4.38 9.14 -21.39
CA LYS A 165 4.42 10.28 -20.48
C LYS A 165 3.60 9.93 -19.23
N LEU A 166 4.19 10.12 -18.04
CA LEU A 166 3.53 9.87 -16.77
C LEU A 166 2.84 11.14 -16.25
N PRO A 167 1.67 11.03 -15.62
CA PRO A 167 1.08 12.10 -14.84
C PRO A 167 2.00 12.49 -13.69
N VAL A 168 2.08 13.78 -13.40
CA VAL A 168 2.91 14.30 -12.29
C VAL A 168 2.10 15.26 -11.44
N GLN A 169 2.30 15.17 -10.13
CA GLN A 169 1.84 16.15 -9.17
C GLN A 169 3.04 16.97 -8.70
N ILE A 170 2.91 18.29 -8.74
CA ILE A 170 3.96 19.22 -8.32
C ILE A 170 3.43 19.99 -7.11
N SER A 171 4.10 19.85 -5.99
CA SER A 171 3.92 20.69 -4.80
C SER A 171 5.20 21.49 -4.56
N ALA A 172 5.19 22.46 -3.65
CA ALA A 172 6.24 23.48 -3.50
C ALA A 172 7.69 22.99 -3.68
N HIS A 173 8.02 21.81 -3.16
CA HIS A 173 9.39 21.24 -3.19
C HIS A 173 9.40 19.74 -3.54
N LYS A 174 8.30 19.21 -4.07
CA LYS A 174 8.16 17.77 -4.38
C LYS A 174 7.51 17.57 -5.73
N VAL A 175 8.01 16.59 -6.46
CA VAL A 175 7.40 16.04 -7.67
C VAL A 175 7.05 14.59 -7.37
N THR A 176 5.79 14.24 -7.55
CA THR A 176 5.28 12.89 -7.25
C THR A 176 4.67 12.30 -8.52
N PHE A 177 4.95 11.03 -8.79
CA PHE A 177 4.37 10.30 -9.92
C PHE A 177 4.44 8.80 -9.68
N ASP A 178 3.49 8.08 -10.27
CA ASP A 178 3.46 6.63 -10.25
C ASP A 178 4.18 6.07 -11.48
N PHE A 179 4.88 4.95 -11.28
CA PHE A 179 5.64 4.27 -12.30
C PHE A 179 5.50 2.74 -12.20
N ASN A 180 5.69 2.06 -13.33
CA ASN A 180 5.76 0.61 -13.34
C ASN A 180 7.19 0.16 -13.00
N PRO A 181 7.42 -0.64 -11.94
CA PRO A 181 8.77 -1.06 -11.56
C PRO A 181 9.48 -1.91 -12.64
N TYR A 182 8.72 -2.50 -13.56
CA TYR A 182 9.25 -3.25 -14.72
C TYR A 182 9.23 -2.45 -16.04
N GLY A 183 8.83 -1.19 -15.99
CA GLY A 183 8.62 -0.35 -17.18
C GLY A 183 9.89 0.23 -17.80
N GLY A 184 11.07 -0.13 -17.29
CA GLY A 184 12.37 0.32 -17.82
C GLY A 184 12.73 1.75 -17.37
N LEU A 185 13.56 2.40 -18.16
CA LEU A 185 14.13 3.72 -17.86
C LEU A 185 13.06 4.80 -17.64
N ILE A 186 13.22 5.55 -16.55
CA ILE A 186 12.45 6.78 -16.30
C ILE A 186 13.33 7.99 -16.58
N GLU A 187 12.80 8.90 -17.39
CA GLU A 187 13.41 10.19 -17.68
C GLU A 187 12.59 11.30 -17.03
N VAL A 188 13.24 12.13 -16.20
CA VAL A 188 12.65 13.31 -15.58
C VAL A 188 13.35 14.55 -16.13
N LEU A 189 12.61 15.41 -16.80
CA LEU A 189 13.09 16.68 -17.34
C LEU A 189 12.51 17.85 -16.54
N ILE A 190 13.39 18.60 -15.89
CA ILE A 190 13.06 19.79 -15.10
C ILE A 190 13.21 21.01 -16.02
N LYS A 191 12.16 21.86 -16.10
CA LYS A 191 12.12 23.07 -16.93
C LYS A 191 11.96 24.32 -16.10
#